data_80983db59d568c96215dc03f53cb4d78
#
_entry.id   80983db59d568c96215dc03f53cb4d78
#
_cell.length_a   1.000
_cell.length_b   1.000
_cell.length_c   1.000
_cell.angle_alpha   90.00
_cell.angle_beta   90.00
_cell.angle_gamma   90.00
#
_symmetry.space_group_name_H-M   'P 1'
#
loop_
_entity.id
_entity.type
_entity.pdbx_description
1 polymer ?
#
loop_
_entity_poly.entity_id
_entity_poly.type
_entity_poly.pdbx_seq_one_letter_code
_entity_poly.pdbx_strand_id
1 'polypeptide(L)'
;ISRTHPGLVKRLFELEVPEIYDGTVEIRSIAREAGSRSKLAVWSSDENVDPIGACVGPKGVRVNNVVAELKSEKIDIIKYSDDPAEYVAASLSPADVISVVPLEGTKSCRVVVPDDQLSLAIGKEGQNARLAAKLTGYKIDIKSESAAHEWEEEDAAAELQRATEQIAATTQAAAAMENAMLAALGMSSYEEAMQVLAADLAEEEAARAAGEEPEASDAEGNEES
;
A
#
# COMPACT_ATOMS: atom_id res chain seq x y z
N ILE A 1 12.38 -27.79 26.09
CA ILE A 1 12.42 -26.37 26.49
C ILE A 1 13.40 -25.66 25.55
N SER A 2 12.95 -24.61 24.86
CA SER A 2 13.78 -23.80 23.94
C SER A 2 14.16 -22.49 24.57
N ARG A 3 15.43 -22.07 24.51
CA ARG A 3 15.88 -20.74 24.90
C ARG A 3 15.91 -19.76 23.70
N THR A 4 15.64 -20.23 22.49
CA THR A 4 15.67 -19.40 21.28
C THR A 4 14.29 -18.86 20.88
N HIS A 5 13.22 -19.39 21.45
CA HIS A 5 11.86 -18.98 21.13
C HIS A 5 11.56 -17.56 21.62
N PRO A 6 10.88 -16.70 20.84
CA PRO A 6 10.51 -15.34 21.24
C PRO A 6 9.70 -15.27 22.54
N GLY A 7 8.89 -16.28 22.83
CA GLY A 7 8.14 -16.40 24.08
C GLY A 7 8.98 -16.38 25.37
N LEU A 8 10.28 -16.68 25.29
CA LEU A 8 11.17 -16.52 26.44
C LEU A 8 11.30 -15.03 26.83
N VAL A 9 11.51 -14.16 25.83
CA VAL A 9 11.61 -12.71 26.08
C VAL A 9 10.33 -12.20 26.70
N LYS A 10 9.16 -12.59 26.17
CA LYS A 10 7.86 -12.22 26.73
C LYS A 10 7.75 -12.59 28.21
N ARG A 11 8.10 -13.84 28.56
CA ARG A 11 8.03 -14.30 29.96
C ARG A 11 9.00 -13.56 30.88
N LEU A 12 10.18 -13.22 30.42
CA LEU A 12 11.12 -12.45 31.22
C LEU A 12 10.59 -11.04 31.52
N PHE A 13 10.00 -10.38 30.53
CA PHE A 13 9.36 -9.09 30.77
C PHE A 13 8.13 -9.18 31.68
N GLU A 14 7.32 -10.23 31.57
CA GLU A 14 6.19 -10.47 32.50
C GLU A 14 6.65 -10.64 33.96
N LEU A 15 7.85 -11.15 34.19
CA LEU A 15 8.42 -11.30 35.54
C LEU A 15 9.03 -10.00 36.08
N GLU A 16 9.62 -9.18 35.20
CA GLU A 16 10.35 -7.97 35.59
C GLU A 16 9.46 -6.72 35.63
N VAL A 17 8.35 -6.69 34.87
CA VAL A 17 7.51 -5.51 34.64
C VAL A 17 6.12 -5.77 35.19
N PRO A 18 5.78 -5.20 36.38
CA PRO A 18 4.47 -5.37 37.00
C PRO A 18 3.32 -4.92 36.09
N GLU A 19 3.51 -3.86 35.31
CA GLU A 19 2.52 -3.30 34.40
C GLU A 19 2.20 -4.25 33.22
N ILE A 20 3.12 -5.16 32.88
CA ILE A 20 2.84 -6.26 31.93
C ILE A 20 2.12 -7.40 32.63
N TYR A 21 2.47 -7.69 33.87
CA TYR A 21 1.85 -8.77 34.63
C TYR A 21 0.37 -8.47 34.93
N ASP A 22 0.03 -7.24 35.25
CA ASP A 22 -1.35 -6.79 35.54
C ASP A 22 -2.17 -6.49 34.26
N GLY A 23 -1.51 -6.45 33.08
CA GLY A 23 -2.15 -6.23 31.79
C GLY A 23 -2.34 -4.76 31.40
N THR A 24 -1.83 -3.80 32.19
CA THR A 24 -1.84 -2.37 31.83
C THR A 24 -0.98 -2.12 30.60
N VAL A 25 0.18 -2.77 30.52
CA VAL A 25 1.07 -2.77 29.35
C VAL A 25 1.02 -4.13 28.68
N GLU A 26 0.86 -4.11 27.37
CA GLU A 26 0.81 -5.32 26.55
C GLU A 26 1.98 -5.41 25.58
N ILE A 27 2.55 -6.59 25.44
CA ILE A 27 3.50 -6.91 24.37
C ILE A 27 2.72 -7.34 23.14
N ARG A 28 2.66 -6.48 22.12
CA ARG A 28 1.92 -6.71 20.88
C ARG A 28 2.66 -7.60 19.90
N SER A 29 3.98 -7.43 19.78
CA SER A 29 4.81 -8.21 18.86
C SER A 29 6.24 -8.34 19.37
N ILE A 30 6.93 -9.42 18.95
CA ILE A 30 8.34 -9.66 19.25
C ILE A 30 9.01 -10.20 17.99
N ALA A 31 10.09 -9.55 17.56
CA ALA A 31 11.01 -10.06 16.56
C ALA A 31 12.36 -10.34 17.23
N ARG A 32 12.86 -11.56 17.11
CA ARG A 32 14.05 -12.01 17.84
C ARG A 32 15.04 -12.74 16.96
N GLU A 33 16.29 -12.38 17.08
CA GLU A 33 17.46 -13.18 16.68
C GLU A 33 18.22 -13.54 17.94
N ALA A 34 17.95 -14.76 18.44
CA ALA A 34 18.42 -15.23 19.72
C ALA A 34 19.95 -15.15 19.85
N GLY A 35 20.43 -14.60 20.97
CA GLY A 35 21.85 -14.39 21.23
C GLY A 35 22.44 -13.14 20.54
N SER A 36 21.66 -12.38 19.80
CA SER A 36 22.12 -11.17 19.09
C SER A 36 21.26 -9.96 19.44
N ARG A 37 20.04 -9.88 18.92
CA ARG A 37 19.16 -8.72 19.09
C ARG A 37 17.70 -9.12 19.07
N SER A 38 16.88 -8.43 19.85
CA SER A 38 15.42 -8.53 19.86
C SER A 38 14.78 -7.16 19.76
N LYS A 39 13.65 -7.08 19.06
CA LYS A 39 12.76 -5.91 19.05
C LYS A 39 11.44 -6.29 19.68
N LEU A 40 10.92 -5.43 20.56
CA LEU A 40 9.73 -5.64 21.35
C LEU A 40 8.78 -4.48 21.14
N ALA A 41 7.60 -4.74 20.59
CA ALA A 41 6.55 -3.73 20.45
C ALA A 41 5.60 -3.79 21.64
N VAL A 42 5.46 -2.67 22.34
CA VAL A 42 4.64 -2.52 23.56
C VAL A 42 3.57 -1.46 23.38
N TRP A 43 2.44 -1.68 24.01
CA TRP A 43 1.30 -0.80 23.99
C TRP A 43 0.73 -0.70 25.41
N SER A 44 0.10 0.43 25.76
CA SER A 44 -0.59 0.60 27.03
C SER A 44 -2.08 0.84 26.83
N SER A 45 -2.89 0.21 27.67
CA SER A 45 -4.32 0.46 27.75
C SER A 45 -4.66 1.76 28.51
N ASP A 46 -3.72 2.26 29.31
CA ASP A 46 -3.83 3.54 30.04
C ASP A 46 -2.92 4.59 29.38
N GLU A 47 -3.51 5.69 28.94
CA GLU A 47 -2.81 6.81 28.30
C GLU A 47 -1.80 7.50 29.21
N ASN A 48 -1.96 7.39 30.55
CA ASN A 48 -1.04 7.95 31.54
C ASN A 48 0.19 7.08 31.79
N VAL A 49 0.22 5.85 31.25
CA VAL A 49 1.32 4.91 31.43
C VAL A 49 2.13 4.85 30.16
N ASP A 50 3.40 5.32 30.22
CA ASP A 50 4.35 5.14 29.14
C ASP A 50 4.80 3.67 29.08
N PRO A 51 4.41 2.91 28.03
CA PRO A 51 4.75 1.50 27.93
C PRO A 51 6.25 1.23 27.76
N ILE A 52 6.99 2.16 27.13
CA ILE A 52 8.44 2.05 26.98
C ILE A 52 9.10 2.27 28.34
N GLY A 53 8.76 3.36 29.02
CA GLY A 53 9.29 3.67 30.34
C GLY A 53 9.03 2.59 31.38
N ALA A 54 7.85 1.97 31.36
CA ALA A 54 7.50 0.83 32.22
C ALA A 54 8.44 -0.36 32.01
N CYS A 55 8.70 -0.71 30.74
CA CYS A 55 9.58 -1.82 30.39
C CYS A 55 11.06 -1.54 30.64
N VAL A 56 11.52 -0.31 30.42
CA VAL A 56 12.90 0.12 30.68
C VAL A 56 13.19 0.17 32.19
N GLY A 57 12.24 0.71 32.93
CA GLY A 57 12.34 0.92 34.38
C GLY A 57 13.33 2.01 34.78
N PRO A 58 13.38 2.37 36.09
CA PRO A 58 14.28 3.39 36.60
C PRO A 58 15.75 3.10 36.24
N LYS A 59 16.38 4.04 35.54
CA LYS A 59 17.80 3.91 35.07
C LYS A 59 18.06 2.63 34.24
N GLY A 60 17.02 2.08 33.59
CA GLY A 60 17.15 0.89 32.75
C GLY A 60 17.27 -0.44 33.53
N VAL A 61 16.99 -0.47 34.81
CA VAL A 61 17.21 -1.68 35.65
C VAL A 61 16.42 -2.86 35.13
N ARG A 62 15.13 -2.68 34.80
CA ARG A 62 14.27 -3.78 34.36
C ARG A 62 14.75 -4.40 33.04
N VAL A 63 14.98 -3.58 32.01
CA VAL A 63 15.48 -4.09 30.72
C VAL A 63 16.86 -4.73 30.86
N ASN A 64 17.76 -4.17 31.72
CA ASN A 64 19.09 -4.72 31.93
C ASN A 64 19.05 -6.08 32.64
N ASN A 65 18.10 -6.33 33.55
CA ASN A 65 17.89 -7.64 34.16
C ASN A 65 17.52 -8.69 33.11
N VAL A 66 16.61 -8.33 32.17
CA VAL A 66 16.23 -9.21 31.06
C VAL A 66 17.44 -9.47 30.13
N VAL A 67 18.21 -8.43 29.77
CA VAL A 67 19.41 -8.53 28.95
C VAL A 67 20.45 -9.45 29.59
N ALA A 68 20.65 -9.35 30.91
CA ALA A 68 21.57 -10.21 31.66
C ALA A 68 21.15 -11.68 31.59
N GLU A 69 19.86 -11.99 31.79
CA GLU A 69 19.32 -13.34 31.70
C GLU A 69 19.46 -13.92 30.26
N LEU A 70 19.35 -13.10 29.25
CA LEU A 70 19.54 -13.46 27.83
C LEU A 70 21.00 -13.49 27.38
N LYS A 71 21.97 -13.34 28.31
CA LYS A 71 23.41 -13.34 28.03
C LYS A 71 23.85 -12.25 27.05
N SER A 72 23.46 -11.01 27.34
CA SER A 72 23.83 -9.80 26.60
C SER A 72 23.18 -9.65 25.21
N GLU A 73 22.05 -10.29 24.98
CA GLU A 73 21.21 -10.03 23.81
C GLU A 73 20.65 -8.60 23.87
N LYS A 74 20.87 -7.80 22.81
CA LYS A 74 20.38 -6.42 22.75
C LYS A 74 18.87 -6.39 22.60
N ILE A 75 18.21 -5.49 23.34
CA ILE A 75 16.74 -5.35 23.29
C ILE A 75 16.39 -3.91 22.94
N ASP A 76 15.64 -3.74 21.84
CA ASP A 76 15.00 -2.48 21.47
C ASP A 76 13.52 -2.55 21.82
N ILE A 77 13.06 -1.62 22.65
CA ILE A 77 11.67 -1.50 23.07
C ILE A 77 11.04 -0.38 22.24
N ILE A 78 9.93 -0.67 21.59
CA ILE A 78 9.30 0.17 20.57
C ILE A 78 7.85 0.36 20.94
N LYS A 79 7.34 1.59 20.84
CA LYS A 79 5.92 1.85 21.00
C LYS A 79 5.15 1.28 19.80
N TYR A 80 4.15 0.47 20.08
CA TYR A 80 3.21 0.00 19.08
C TYR A 80 2.28 1.13 18.66
N SER A 81 1.98 1.24 17.37
CA SER A 81 0.94 2.10 16.83
C SER A 81 0.08 1.30 15.85
N ASP A 82 -1.22 1.62 15.79
CA ASP A 82 -2.14 1.08 14.79
C ASP A 82 -1.91 1.74 13.42
N ASP A 83 -1.27 2.93 13.39
CA ASP A 83 -0.81 3.54 12.15
C ASP A 83 0.44 2.81 11.63
N PRO A 84 0.36 2.20 10.43
CA PRO A 84 1.49 1.50 9.82
C PRO A 84 2.72 2.37 9.65
N ALA A 85 2.55 3.66 9.29
CA ALA A 85 3.68 4.56 9.05
C ALA A 85 4.43 4.84 10.35
N GLU A 86 3.72 5.19 11.42
CA GLU A 86 4.31 5.41 12.74
C GLU A 86 4.98 4.14 13.29
N TYR A 87 4.31 3.00 13.14
CA TYR A 87 4.83 1.73 13.66
C TYR A 87 6.09 1.28 12.93
N VAL A 88 6.13 1.40 11.60
CA VAL A 88 7.33 1.09 10.81
C VAL A 88 8.46 2.06 11.14
N ALA A 89 8.19 3.37 11.24
CA ALA A 89 9.19 4.36 11.64
C ALA A 89 9.81 4.03 13.00
N ALA A 90 8.97 3.80 14.02
CA ALA A 90 9.42 3.43 15.36
C ALA A 90 10.23 2.12 15.36
N SER A 91 9.86 1.15 14.52
CA SER A 91 10.50 -0.17 14.44
C SER A 91 11.94 -0.11 13.92
N LEU A 92 12.32 0.93 13.18
CA LEU A 92 13.68 1.13 12.66
C LEU A 92 14.63 1.75 13.69
N SER A 93 14.13 2.13 14.89
CA SER A 93 15.00 2.57 15.99
C SER A 93 16.24 1.66 16.13
N PRO A 94 17.45 2.21 16.37
CA PRO A 94 17.72 3.58 16.77
C PRO A 94 17.96 4.57 15.61
N ALA A 95 17.67 4.20 14.35
CA ALA A 95 17.80 5.12 13.23
C ALA A 95 16.64 6.12 13.20
N ASP A 96 16.96 7.35 12.84
CA ASP A 96 15.98 8.39 12.57
C ASP A 96 15.34 8.17 11.19
N VAL A 97 14.03 8.42 11.10
CA VAL A 97 13.26 8.25 9.86
C VAL A 97 12.66 9.59 9.47
N ILE A 98 12.83 9.99 8.19
CA ILE A 98 12.25 11.22 7.64
C ILE A 98 10.79 10.99 7.28
N SER A 99 10.52 9.93 6.52
CA SER A 99 9.17 9.62 6.08
C SER A 99 8.95 8.12 5.86
N VAL A 100 7.70 7.70 6.01
CA VAL A 100 7.25 6.34 5.70
C VAL A 100 5.99 6.45 4.84
N VAL A 101 6.02 5.81 3.68
CA VAL A 101 4.89 5.75 2.75
C VAL A 101 4.44 4.30 2.62
N PRO A 102 3.30 3.93 3.24
CA PRO A 102 2.68 2.63 3.01
C PRO A 102 2.17 2.54 1.57
N LEU A 103 2.43 1.42 0.90
CA LEU A 103 1.96 1.17 -0.46
C LEU A 103 0.57 0.52 -0.42
N GLU A 104 -0.41 1.14 -1.07
CA GLU A 104 -1.78 0.67 -1.10
C GLU A 104 -1.91 -0.74 -1.69
N GLY A 105 -2.82 -1.53 -1.12
CA GLY A 105 -3.08 -2.90 -1.57
C GLY A 105 -1.98 -3.92 -1.25
N THR A 106 -0.87 -3.50 -0.63
CA THR A 106 0.24 -4.38 -0.25
C THR A 106 0.65 -4.16 1.20
N LYS A 107 1.30 -5.17 1.80
CA LYS A 107 1.99 -5.00 3.09
C LYS A 107 3.44 -4.58 2.87
N SER A 108 3.63 -3.44 2.18
CA SER A 108 4.95 -2.88 1.88
C SER A 108 4.98 -1.40 2.23
N CYS A 109 6.13 -0.92 2.67
CA CYS A 109 6.37 0.49 2.97
C CYS A 109 7.69 0.94 2.34
N ARG A 110 7.70 2.16 1.79
CA ARG A 110 8.91 2.88 1.41
C ARG A 110 9.31 3.79 2.56
N VAL A 111 10.56 3.74 2.95
CA VAL A 111 11.08 4.50 4.09
C VAL A 111 12.25 5.35 3.64
N VAL A 112 12.19 6.64 3.93
CA VAL A 112 13.28 7.59 3.67
C VAL A 112 13.96 7.90 4.99
N VAL A 113 15.27 7.78 4.98
CA VAL A 113 16.13 8.11 6.14
C VAL A 113 17.21 9.14 5.72
N PRO A 114 17.76 9.93 6.66
CA PRO A 114 18.93 10.75 6.37
C PRO A 114 20.08 9.90 5.83
N ASP A 115 20.92 10.47 4.97
CA ASP A 115 22.02 9.73 4.32
C ASP A 115 22.98 9.09 5.33
N ASP A 116 23.27 9.78 6.43
CA ASP A 116 24.10 9.29 7.53
C ASP A 116 23.44 8.19 8.37
N GLN A 117 22.11 8.05 8.33
CA GLN A 117 21.34 7.07 9.07
C GLN A 117 21.09 5.77 8.29
N LEU A 118 21.32 5.75 6.97
CA LEU A 118 20.99 4.60 6.13
C LEU A 118 21.65 3.30 6.63
N SER A 119 22.94 3.36 6.95
CA SER A 119 23.65 2.18 7.47
C SER A 119 23.11 1.71 8.82
N LEU A 120 22.64 2.63 9.66
CA LEU A 120 22.03 2.32 10.95
C LEU A 120 20.64 1.73 10.79
N ALA A 121 19.84 2.28 9.88
CA ALA A 121 18.50 1.79 9.56
C ALA A 121 18.53 0.36 9.01
N ILE A 122 19.47 0.06 8.13
CA ILE A 122 19.70 -1.29 7.60
C ILE A 122 20.27 -2.20 8.68
N GLY A 123 21.29 -1.71 9.40
CA GLY A 123 22.05 -2.45 10.40
C GLY A 123 23.05 -3.43 9.80
N LYS A 124 23.87 -4.03 10.68
CA LYS A 124 24.84 -5.05 10.27
C LYS A 124 24.14 -6.23 9.61
N GLU A 125 24.56 -6.56 8.39
CA GLU A 125 23.95 -7.67 7.60
C GLU A 125 22.43 -7.55 7.42
N GLY A 126 21.89 -6.34 7.45
CA GLY A 126 20.46 -6.09 7.35
C GLY A 126 19.64 -6.47 8.59
N GLN A 127 20.29 -6.65 9.75
CA GLN A 127 19.64 -7.14 10.97
C GLN A 127 18.55 -6.20 11.47
N ASN A 128 18.79 -4.88 11.48
CA ASN A 128 17.81 -3.93 11.98
C ASN A 128 16.55 -3.90 11.10
N ALA A 129 16.72 -3.77 9.78
CA ALA A 129 15.62 -3.79 8.82
C ALA A 129 14.85 -5.13 8.83
N ARG A 130 15.57 -6.26 8.91
CA ARG A 130 14.95 -7.59 8.97
C ARG A 130 14.13 -7.81 10.24
N LEU A 131 14.62 -7.35 11.40
CA LEU A 131 13.87 -7.43 12.65
C LEU A 131 12.66 -6.49 12.62
N ALA A 132 12.79 -5.27 12.08
CA ALA A 132 11.69 -4.34 11.89
C ALA A 132 10.59 -4.94 10.99
N ALA A 133 10.97 -5.53 9.87
CA ALA A 133 10.03 -6.20 8.97
C ALA A 133 9.31 -7.38 9.64
N LYS A 134 10.00 -8.18 10.43
CA LYS A 134 9.40 -9.29 11.20
C LYS A 134 8.47 -8.80 12.31
N LEU A 135 8.82 -7.68 12.96
CA LEU A 135 8.05 -7.09 14.05
C LEU A 135 6.72 -6.52 13.55
N THR A 136 6.76 -5.77 12.45
CA THR A 136 5.62 -5.05 11.90
C THR A 136 4.78 -5.89 10.94
N GLY A 137 5.39 -6.90 10.31
CA GLY A 137 4.76 -7.70 9.25
C GLY A 137 4.72 -7.00 7.89
N TYR A 138 5.43 -5.88 7.74
CA TYR A 138 5.57 -5.14 6.48
C TYR A 138 6.90 -5.46 5.80
N LYS A 139 6.89 -5.49 4.47
CA LYS A 139 8.11 -5.41 3.67
C LYS A 139 8.58 -3.95 3.67
N ILE A 140 9.78 -3.71 4.17
CA ILE A 140 10.32 -2.37 4.34
C ILE A 140 11.42 -2.17 3.30
N ASP A 141 11.22 -1.17 2.43
CA ASP A 141 12.22 -0.72 1.47
C ASP A 141 12.79 0.62 1.96
N ILE A 142 14.11 0.66 2.20
CA ILE A 142 14.77 1.79 2.85
C ILE A 142 15.71 2.44 1.84
N LYS A 143 15.52 3.74 1.59
CA LYS A 143 16.47 4.56 0.82
C LYS A 143 16.91 5.78 1.63
N SER A 144 18.09 6.30 1.29
CA SER A 144 18.52 7.59 1.80
C SER A 144 17.75 8.73 1.14
N GLU A 145 17.73 9.89 1.77
CA GLU A 145 17.11 11.10 1.23
C GLU A 145 17.63 11.43 -0.16
N SER A 146 18.94 11.34 -0.38
CA SER A 146 19.56 11.59 -1.69
C SER A 146 19.14 10.59 -2.78
N ALA A 147 18.76 9.36 -2.42
CA ALA A 147 18.32 8.32 -3.34
C ALA A 147 16.80 8.21 -3.47
N ALA A 148 16.04 8.93 -2.64
CA ALA A 148 14.57 8.83 -2.60
C ALA A 148 13.92 9.33 -3.89
N HIS A 149 14.53 10.29 -4.60
CA HIS A 149 14.07 10.80 -5.89
C HIS A 149 13.96 9.70 -6.97
N GLU A 150 14.74 8.61 -6.86
CA GLU A 150 14.61 7.48 -7.79
C GLU A 150 13.22 6.84 -7.75
N TRP A 151 12.55 6.86 -6.60
CA TRP A 151 11.17 6.37 -6.50
C TRP A 151 10.17 7.30 -7.18
N GLU A 152 10.40 8.61 -7.15
CA GLU A 152 9.56 9.59 -7.85
C GLU A 152 9.66 9.40 -9.37
N GLU A 153 10.89 9.13 -9.86
CA GLU A 153 11.12 8.80 -11.27
C GLU A 153 10.48 7.47 -11.68
N GLU A 154 10.60 6.43 -10.83
CA GLU A 154 9.96 5.13 -11.04
C GLU A 154 8.43 5.23 -11.05
N ASP A 155 7.85 5.98 -10.11
CA ASP A 155 6.40 6.18 -10.02
C ASP A 155 5.87 6.98 -11.22
N ALA A 156 6.57 8.03 -11.63
CA ALA A 156 6.22 8.82 -12.82
C ALA A 156 6.30 7.99 -14.10
N ALA A 157 7.32 7.15 -14.24
CA ALA A 157 7.46 6.25 -15.38
C ALA A 157 6.34 5.19 -15.40
N ALA A 158 6.00 4.63 -14.25
CA ALA A 158 4.92 3.66 -14.12
C ALA A 158 3.53 4.27 -14.40
N GLU A 159 3.30 5.51 -14.00
CA GLU A 159 2.07 6.24 -14.28
C GLU A 159 1.93 6.54 -15.78
N LEU A 160 3.01 6.98 -16.42
CA LEU A 160 3.05 7.21 -17.88
C LEU A 160 2.78 5.92 -18.64
N GLN A 161 3.36 4.82 -18.20
CA GLN A 161 3.14 3.52 -18.83
C GLN A 161 1.67 3.08 -18.71
N ARG A 162 1.06 3.19 -17.54
CA ARG A 162 -0.37 2.88 -17.32
C ARG A 162 -1.27 3.76 -18.18
N ALA A 163 -0.98 5.07 -18.26
CA ALA A 163 -1.73 5.99 -19.10
C ALA A 163 -1.64 5.59 -20.59
N THR A 164 -0.44 5.21 -21.05
CA THR A 164 -0.21 4.78 -22.43
C THR A 164 -0.96 3.48 -22.74
N GLU A 165 -0.92 2.50 -21.83
CA GLU A 165 -1.67 1.24 -21.95
C GLU A 165 -3.19 1.48 -21.97
N GLN A 166 -3.67 2.41 -21.14
CA GLN A 166 -5.09 2.77 -21.10
C GLN A 166 -5.57 3.45 -22.39
N ILE A 167 -4.76 4.35 -22.95
CA ILE A 167 -5.03 4.97 -24.25
C ILE A 167 -5.05 3.91 -25.36
N ALA A 168 -4.08 3.00 -25.39
CA ALA A 168 -4.03 1.92 -26.37
C ALA A 168 -5.25 1.01 -26.27
N ALA A 169 -5.65 0.61 -25.06
CA ALA A 169 -6.85 -0.20 -24.82
C ALA A 169 -8.13 0.50 -25.27
N THR A 170 -8.26 1.81 -24.98
CA THR A 170 -9.41 2.62 -25.39
C THR A 170 -9.48 2.75 -26.91
N THR A 171 -8.34 2.98 -27.57
CA THR A 171 -8.25 3.07 -29.03
C THR A 171 -8.61 1.74 -29.68
N GLN A 172 -8.14 0.63 -29.14
CA GLN A 172 -8.47 -0.71 -29.65
C GLN A 172 -9.96 -1.04 -29.46
N ALA A 173 -10.56 -0.66 -28.32
CA ALA A 173 -11.98 -0.83 -28.08
C ALA A 173 -12.84 0.01 -29.03
N ALA A 174 -12.43 1.26 -29.31
CA ALA A 174 -13.10 2.13 -30.28
C ALA A 174 -13.04 1.55 -31.70
N ALA A 175 -11.87 1.06 -32.13
CA ALA A 175 -11.72 0.41 -33.45
C ALA A 175 -12.54 -0.88 -33.55
N ALA A 176 -12.63 -1.67 -32.49
CA ALA A 176 -13.45 -2.88 -32.45
C ALA A 176 -14.95 -2.54 -32.56
N MET A 177 -15.38 -1.47 -31.86
CA MET A 177 -16.77 -0.99 -31.89
C MET A 177 -17.14 -0.45 -33.28
N GLU A 178 -16.23 0.30 -33.93
CA GLU A 178 -16.39 0.78 -35.31
C GLU A 178 -16.54 -0.37 -36.29
N ASN A 179 -15.64 -1.38 -36.21
CA ASN A 179 -15.70 -2.57 -37.03
C ASN A 179 -17.01 -3.38 -36.85
N ALA A 180 -17.48 -3.51 -35.60
CA ALA A 180 -18.73 -4.18 -35.26
C ALA A 180 -19.95 -3.42 -35.84
N MET A 181 -19.92 -2.09 -35.81
CA MET A 181 -20.97 -1.24 -36.38
C MET A 181 -21.01 -1.36 -37.91
N LEU A 182 -19.87 -1.33 -38.58
CA LEU A 182 -19.79 -1.53 -40.01
C LEU A 182 -20.29 -2.92 -40.42
N ALA A 183 -19.91 -3.97 -39.69
CA ALA A 183 -20.39 -5.32 -39.92
C ALA A 183 -21.91 -5.46 -39.74
N ALA A 184 -22.50 -4.78 -38.73
CA ALA A 184 -23.95 -4.77 -38.47
C ALA A 184 -24.73 -4.10 -39.63
N LEU A 185 -24.12 -3.11 -40.26
CA LEU A 185 -24.67 -2.42 -41.44
C LEU A 185 -24.41 -3.18 -42.77
N GLY A 186 -23.66 -4.29 -42.73
CA GLY A 186 -23.28 -5.03 -43.92
C GLY A 186 -22.24 -4.32 -44.79
N MET A 187 -21.48 -3.41 -44.21
CA MET A 187 -20.50 -2.56 -44.89
C MET A 187 -19.09 -3.00 -44.56
N SER A 188 -18.16 -2.87 -45.52
CA SER A 188 -16.77 -3.30 -45.35
C SER A 188 -15.82 -2.15 -44.94
N SER A 189 -16.24 -0.91 -45.11
CA SER A 189 -15.43 0.26 -44.76
C SER A 189 -16.28 1.49 -44.42
N TYR A 190 -15.67 2.43 -43.70
CA TYR A 190 -16.27 3.72 -43.40
C TYR A 190 -16.57 4.57 -44.64
N GLU A 191 -15.72 4.45 -45.67
CA GLU A 191 -15.94 5.09 -46.97
C GLU A 191 -17.23 4.61 -47.66
N GLU A 192 -17.50 3.30 -47.59
CA GLU A 192 -18.71 2.70 -48.15
C GLU A 192 -19.96 3.19 -47.35
N ALA A 193 -19.88 3.24 -46.02
CA ALA A 193 -20.94 3.78 -45.17
C ALA A 193 -21.25 5.27 -45.49
N MET A 194 -20.21 6.06 -45.69
CA MET A 194 -20.37 7.48 -46.04
C MET A 194 -20.95 7.68 -47.43
N GLN A 195 -20.63 6.81 -48.38
CA GLN A 195 -21.20 6.85 -49.75
C GLN A 195 -22.71 6.52 -49.74
N VAL A 196 -23.11 5.50 -48.97
CA VAL A 196 -24.52 5.15 -48.84
C VAL A 196 -25.30 6.29 -48.15
N LEU A 197 -24.78 6.85 -47.06
CA LEU A 197 -25.43 7.95 -46.40
C LEU A 197 -25.54 9.22 -47.25
N ALA A 198 -24.51 9.50 -48.06
CA ALA A 198 -24.55 10.63 -48.99
C ALA A 198 -25.55 10.39 -50.11
N ALA A 199 -25.71 9.15 -50.59
CA ALA A 199 -26.70 8.81 -51.60
C ALA A 199 -28.13 8.92 -51.05
N ASP A 200 -28.40 8.44 -49.82
CA ASP A 200 -29.71 8.57 -49.16
C ASP A 200 -30.09 10.02 -48.94
N LEU A 201 -29.17 10.86 -48.45
CA LEU A 201 -29.39 12.28 -48.26
C LEU A 201 -29.68 13.01 -49.61
N ALA A 202 -28.98 12.65 -50.66
CA ALA A 202 -29.22 13.22 -52.00
C ALA A 202 -30.60 12.80 -52.54
N GLU A 203 -31.04 11.58 -52.28
CA GLU A 203 -32.36 11.09 -52.70
C GLU A 203 -33.46 11.77 -51.89
N GLU A 204 -33.30 12.02 -50.57
CA GLU A 204 -34.22 12.76 -49.72
C GLU A 204 -34.33 14.25 -50.15
N GLU A 205 -33.21 14.89 -50.49
CA GLU A 205 -33.19 16.23 -51.03
C GLU A 205 -33.91 16.32 -52.39
N ALA A 206 -33.69 15.34 -53.24
CA ALA A 206 -34.34 15.24 -54.56
C ALA A 206 -35.87 15.04 -54.42
N ALA A 207 -36.32 14.15 -53.51
CA ALA A 207 -37.74 13.96 -53.21
C ALA A 207 -38.41 15.24 -52.64
N ARG A 208 -37.74 15.96 -51.77
CA ARG A 208 -38.21 17.25 -51.25
C ARG A 208 -38.31 18.32 -52.38
N ALA A 209 -37.37 18.32 -53.27
CA ALA A 209 -37.38 19.27 -54.41
C ALA A 209 -38.47 18.93 -55.46
N ALA A 210 -38.87 17.65 -55.54
CA ALA A 210 -39.95 17.22 -56.44
C ALA A 210 -41.36 17.42 -55.88
N GLY A 211 -41.51 17.88 -54.62
CA GLY A 211 -42.79 18.22 -54.00
C GLY A 211 -43.63 17.04 -53.55
N GLU A 212 -43.03 15.86 -53.40
CA GLU A 212 -43.71 14.71 -52.73
C GLU A 212 -43.61 14.84 -51.23
N GLU A 213 -44.70 15.25 -50.56
CA GLU A 213 -44.85 15.14 -49.13
C GLU A 213 -44.97 13.68 -48.71
N PRO A 214 -44.25 13.17 -47.69
CA PRO A 214 -44.48 11.83 -47.20
C PRO A 214 -45.86 11.74 -46.59
N GLU A 215 -46.71 10.81 -47.10
CA GLU A 215 -47.98 10.47 -46.50
C GLU A 215 -47.77 10.08 -45.02
N ALA A 216 -48.30 10.92 -44.15
CA ALA A 216 -48.42 10.61 -42.73
C ALA A 216 -49.45 9.44 -42.60
N SER A 217 -49.01 8.27 -42.28
CA SER A 217 -49.87 7.17 -41.89
C SER A 217 -50.54 7.48 -40.56
N ASP A 218 -51.75 7.96 -40.59
CA ASP A 218 -52.67 8.05 -39.48
C ASP A 218 -52.82 6.69 -38.81
N ALA A 219 -52.28 6.54 -37.64
CA ALA A 219 -52.68 5.50 -36.70
C ALA A 219 -53.62 6.12 -35.68
N GLU A 220 -54.87 6.34 -36.13
CA GLU A 220 -55.96 6.59 -35.20
C GLU A 220 -56.23 5.36 -34.34
N GLY A 221 -56.31 5.62 -33.10
CA GLY A 221 -56.99 5.12 -31.98
C GLY A 221 -57.87 3.89 -32.07
N ASN A 222 -57.79 3.12 -31.02
CA ASN A 222 -59.01 2.52 -30.44
C ASN A 222 -58.84 2.46 -28.92
N GLU A 223 -59.43 3.45 -28.24
CA GLU A 223 -60.03 3.26 -26.92
C GLU A 223 -61.31 2.44 -27.09
N GLU A 224 -61.50 1.45 -26.25
CA GLU A 224 -62.72 1.06 -25.52
C GLU A 224 -62.67 -0.43 -25.13
N SER A 225 -62.61 -0.70 -23.88
CA SER A 225 -63.48 -1.41 -22.95
C SER A 225 -62.72 -2.05 -21.85
#